data_ebe8b2ca3b8b5be78681d33877ee119b
#
_entry.id   ebe8b2ca3b8b5be78681d33877ee119b
#
_cell.length_a   1.000
_cell.length_b   1.000
_cell.length_c   1.000
_cell.angle_alpha   90.00
_cell.angle_beta   90.00
_cell.angle_gamma   90.00
#
_symmetry.space_group_name_H-M   'P 1'
#
loop_
_entity.id
_entity.type
_entity.pdbx_description
1 polymer ?
#
loop_
_entity_poly.entity_id
_entity_poly.type
_entity_poly.pdbx_seq_one_letter_code
_entity_poly.pdbx_strand_id
1 'polypeptide(L)'
;LSETLRYVRDDYPIRILYPSDGTAAAVLGTGIVFPAAERDTHEAKRFADWLLTDEAQIALKHQGFYFLTTNPATLSGQIFAGKDISIFQNRPYFTKKEKDVLLDRWVKEVRFYES
;
A
#
# COMPACT_ATOMS: atom_id res chain seq x y z
N LEU A 1 4.35 -3.78 2.17
CA LEU A 1 4.06 -5.07 1.53
C LEU A 1 4.72 -5.20 0.15
N SER A 2 4.58 -4.21 -0.72
CA SER A 2 5.15 -4.23 -2.08
C SER A 2 6.66 -4.46 -2.07
N GLU A 3 7.41 -3.72 -1.28
CA GLU A 3 8.85 -3.90 -1.10
C GLU A 3 9.20 -5.31 -0.60
N THR A 4 8.49 -5.77 0.43
CA THR A 4 8.74 -7.08 1.04
C THR A 4 8.50 -8.22 0.04
N LEU A 5 7.44 -8.14 -0.77
CA LEU A 5 7.15 -9.12 -1.80
C LEU A 5 8.21 -9.16 -2.91
N ARG A 6 8.84 -8.02 -3.21
CA ARG A 6 9.98 -7.98 -4.13
C ARG A 6 11.17 -8.77 -3.59
N TYR A 7 11.51 -8.57 -2.32
CA TYR A 7 12.59 -9.32 -1.68
C TYR A 7 12.31 -10.82 -1.60
N VAL A 8 11.06 -11.22 -1.32
CA VAL A 8 10.67 -12.64 -1.34
C VAL A 8 10.83 -13.23 -2.73
N ARG A 9 10.44 -12.50 -3.79
CA ARG A 9 10.61 -12.93 -5.18
C ARG A 9 12.07 -13.11 -5.55
N ASP A 10 12.93 -12.25 -5.02
CA ASP A 10 14.38 -12.24 -5.31
C ASP A 10 15.17 -13.17 -4.35
N ASP A 11 14.48 -14.15 -3.71
CA ASP A 11 15.04 -15.19 -2.83
C ASP A 11 15.81 -14.68 -1.61
N TYR A 12 15.50 -13.47 -1.15
CA TYR A 12 16.07 -13.01 0.12
C TYR A 12 15.49 -13.84 1.30
N PRO A 13 16.30 -14.16 2.31
CA PRO A 13 15.90 -15.01 3.44
C PRO A 13 15.00 -14.25 4.42
N ILE A 14 13.86 -13.77 3.94
CA ILE A 14 12.87 -13.05 4.73
C ILE A 14 11.52 -13.76 4.71
N ARG A 15 10.73 -13.55 5.75
CA ARG A 15 9.39 -14.09 5.89
C ARG A 15 8.41 -12.98 6.21
N ILE A 16 7.26 -13.00 5.53
CA ILE A 16 6.16 -12.07 5.83
C ILE A 16 5.30 -12.66 6.94
N LEU A 17 5.12 -11.90 7.99
CA LEU A 17 4.16 -12.18 9.05
C LEU A 17 3.00 -11.21 8.97
N TYR A 18 1.79 -11.73 9.10
CA TYR A 18 0.57 -10.94 9.16
C TYR A 18 0.08 -10.94 10.61
N PRO A 19 0.18 -9.82 11.34
CA PRO A 19 -0.25 -9.75 12.73
C PRO A 19 -1.75 -10.01 12.84
N SER A 20 -2.16 -10.81 13.81
CA SER A 20 -3.58 -11.13 14.04
C SER A 20 -4.37 -9.94 14.62
N ASP A 21 -3.68 -9.05 15.31
CA ASP A 21 -4.22 -7.82 15.87
C ASP A 21 -4.37 -6.69 14.83
N GLY A 22 -3.79 -6.88 13.65
CA GLY A 22 -3.96 -5.98 12.50
C GLY A 22 -2.70 -5.29 12.04
N THR A 23 -2.79 -4.68 10.89
CA THR A 23 -1.72 -3.90 10.25
C THR A 23 -2.24 -2.60 9.67
N ALA A 24 -1.37 -1.61 9.55
CA ALA A 24 -1.70 -0.36 8.89
C ALA A 24 -1.73 -0.53 7.37
N ALA A 25 -2.65 0.15 6.71
CA ALA A 25 -2.68 0.27 5.26
C ALA A 25 -2.68 1.74 4.82
N ALA A 26 -1.94 2.04 3.75
CA ALA A 26 -2.03 3.31 3.07
C ALA A 26 -2.88 3.15 1.81
N VAL A 27 -3.92 3.96 1.71
CA VAL A 27 -4.75 4.01 0.49
C VAL A 27 -4.05 4.92 -0.50
N LEU A 28 -3.81 4.41 -1.70
CA LEU A 28 -3.32 5.17 -2.83
C LEU A 28 -4.49 5.47 -3.76
N GLY A 29 -4.55 6.67 -4.27
CA GLY A 29 -5.58 7.10 -5.19
C GLY A 29 -5.00 7.85 -6.37
N THR A 30 -5.70 7.79 -7.49
CA THR A 30 -5.43 8.59 -8.68
C THR A 30 -6.54 9.59 -8.88
N GLY A 31 -6.21 10.82 -9.23
CA GLY A 31 -7.17 11.87 -9.48
C GLY A 31 -6.84 12.67 -10.73
N ILE A 32 -7.86 13.27 -11.34
CA ILE A 32 -7.70 14.18 -12.48
C ILE A 32 -7.55 15.59 -11.91
N VAL A 33 -6.47 16.26 -12.28
CA VAL A 33 -6.18 17.62 -11.81
C VAL A 33 -6.94 18.64 -12.66
N PHE A 34 -7.71 19.50 -12.01
CA PHE A 34 -8.31 20.70 -12.61
C PHE A 34 -7.49 21.95 -12.20
N PRO A 35 -7.38 22.98 -13.04
CA PRO A 35 -8.21 23.29 -14.18
C PRO A 35 -7.58 22.85 -15.50
N ALA A 36 -8.15 21.86 -16.11
CA ALA A 36 -7.93 21.60 -17.52
C ALA A 36 -9.20 22.00 -18.29
N ALA A 37 -9.76 23.16 -17.94
CA ALA A 37 -11.10 23.60 -18.37
C ALA A 37 -11.30 23.60 -19.90
N GLU A 38 -10.23 23.56 -20.66
CA GLU A 38 -10.24 23.51 -22.12
C GLU A 38 -9.64 22.20 -22.67
N ARG A 39 -9.19 21.29 -21.82
CA ARG A 39 -8.64 20.01 -22.24
C ARG A 39 -9.69 18.92 -22.13
N ASP A 40 -9.74 18.10 -23.16
CA ASP A 40 -10.54 16.89 -23.13
C ASP A 40 -10.01 15.96 -22.02
N THR A 41 -10.78 15.81 -20.94
CA THR A 41 -10.45 14.91 -19.83
C THR A 41 -10.87 13.47 -20.09
N HIS A 42 -11.40 13.17 -21.28
CA HIS A 42 -11.92 11.86 -21.62
C HIS A 42 -10.84 10.78 -21.55
N GLU A 43 -9.67 11.02 -22.11
CA GLU A 43 -8.56 10.08 -22.06
C GLU A 43 -8.01 9.89 -20.64
N ALA A 44 -7.97 10.97 -19.86
CA ALA A 44 -7.55 10.89 -18.45
C ALA A 44 -8.52 10.02 -17.62
N LYS A 45 -9.83 10.14 -17.87
CA LYS A 45 -10.85 9.29 -17.24
C LYS A 45 -10.68 7.83 -17.66
N ARG A 46 -10.52 7.57 -18.96
CA ARG A 46 -10.28 6.21 -19.48
C ARG A 46 -9.05 5.57 -18.86
N PHE A 47 -7.97 6.33 -18.68
CA PHE A 47 -6.77 5.86 -18.02
C PHE A 47 -7.02 5.53 -16.52
N ALA A 48 -7.73 6.41 -15.81
CA ALA A 48 -8.08 6.19 -14.41
C ALA A 48 -8.95 4.92 -14.25
N ASP A 49 -9.94 4.72 -15.15
CA ASP A 49 -10.79 3.53 -15.15
C ASP A 49 -9.98 2.27 -15.50
N TRP A 50 -9.06 2.37 -16.47
CA TRP A 50 -8.18 1.25 -16.82
C TRP A 50 -7.30 0.81 -15.66
N LEU A 51 -6.79 1.74 -14.84
CA LEU A 51 -5.98 1.39 -13.66
C LEU A 51 -6.71 0.47 -12.66
N LEU A 52 -8.04 0.44 -12.68
CA LEU A 52 -8.85 -0.43 -11.83
C LEU A 52 -9.14 -1.81 -12.46
N THR A 53 -8.67 -2.05 -13.67
CA THR A 53 -8.84 -3.32 -14.38
C THR A 53 -7.82 -4.38 -13.96
N ASP A 54 -8.14 -5.64 -14.17
CA ASP A 54 -7.20 -6.75 -13.98
C ASP A 54 -5.95 -6.61 -14.82
N GLU A 55 -6.10 -6.15 -16.07
CA GLU A 55 -4.98 -5.95 -16.99
C GLU A 55 -3.95 -4.98 -16.39
N ALA A 56 -4.40 -3.83 -15.90
CA ALA A 56 -3.52 -2.84 -15.28
C ALA A 56 -2.87 -3.39 -13.99
N GLN A 57 -3.64 -4.09 -13.17
CA GLN A 57 -3.13 -4.67 -11.93
C GLN A 57 -2.08 -5.77 -12.20
N ILE A 58 -2.27 -6.59 -13.23
CA ILE A 58 -1.29 -7.58 -13.68
C ILE A 58 -0.03 -6.89 -14.20
N ALA A 59 -0.17 -5.84 -15.02
CA ALA A 59 0.97 -5.07 -15.53
C ALA A 59 1.78 -4.45 -14.39
N LEU A 60 1.13 -3.85 -13.40
CA LEU A 60 1.78 -3.30 -12.21
C LEU A 60 2.53 -4.37 -11.42
N LYS A 61 1.91 -5.54 -11.23
CA LYS A 61 2.54 -6.68 -10.56
C LYS A 61 3.80 -7.14 -11.28
N HIS A 62 3.79 -7.24 -12.60
CA HIS A 62 4.97 -7.60 -13.40
C HIS A 62 6.12 -6.60 -13.24
N GLN A 63 5.80 -5.33 -12.99
CA GLN A 63 6.78 -4.30 -12.68
C GLN A 63 7.22 -4.28 -11.20
N GLY A 64 6.74 -5.23 -10.40
CA GLY A 64 7.10 -5.34 -8.98
C GLY A 64 6.29 -4.44 -8.05
N PHE A 65 5.18 -3.88 -8.53
CA PHE A 65 4.24 -3.14 -7.69
C PHE A 65 3.11 -4.05 -7.22
N TYR A 66 3.12 -4.37 -5.94
CA TYR A 66 2.13 -5.25 -5.32
C TYR A 66 1.18 -4.42 -4.45
N PHE A 67 0.01 -4.15 -4.98
CA PHE A 67 -1.04 -3.44 -4.26
C PHE A 67 -2.18 -4.39 -3.91
N LEU A 68 -2.75 -4.20 -2.74
CA LEU A 68 -4.04 -4.78 -2.43
C LEU A 68 -5.11 -3.93 -3.11
N THR A 69 -5.78 -4.48 -4.11
CA THR A 69 -6.77 -3.71 -4.85
C THR A 69 -8.04 -3.52 -4.02
N THR A 70 -8.73 -2.41 -4.26
CA THR A 70 -10.05 -2.16 -3.68
C THR A 70 -11.15 -2.97 -4.36
N ASN A 71 -10.89 -3.55 -5.52
CA ASN A 71 -11.79 -4.46 -6.21
C ASN A 71 -11.43 -5.91 -5.87
N PRO A 72 -12.21 -6.62 -5.02
CA PRO A 72 -11.92 -7.98 -4.60
C PRO A 72 -12.03 -9.02 -5.73
N ALA A 73 -12.67 -8.67 -6.84
CA ALA A 73 -12.80 -9.55 -8.00
C ALA A 73 -11.54 -9.64 -8.86
N THR A 74 -10.56 -8.77 -8.63
CA THR A 74 -9.32 -8.75 -9.42
C THR A 74 -8.38 -9.88 -9.04
N LEU A 75 -7.55 -10.31 -10.00
CA LEU A 75 -6.51 -11.32 -9.77
C LEU A 75 -5.48 -10.91 -8.71
N SER A 76 -5.20 -9.62 -8.56
CA SER A 76 -4.31 -9.14 -7.50
C SER A 76 -4.92 -9.29 -6.11
N GLY A 77 -6.24 -9.23 -5.98
CA GLY A 77 -6.96 -9.58 -4.75
C GLY A 77 -6.76 -11.05 -4.37
N GLN A 78 -6.60 -11.93 -5.34
CA GLN A 78 -6.40 -13.36 -5.12
C GLN A 78 -5.03 -13.71 -4.50
N ILE A 79 -4.02 -12.86 -4.64
CA ILE A 79 -2.71 -13.05 -3.96
C ILE A 79 -2.89 -13.12 -2.45
N PHE A 80 -3.91 -12.45 -1.95
CA PHE A 80 -4.25 -12.38 -0.54
C PHE A 80 -5.46 -13.25 -0.18
N ALA A 81 -6.04 -13.94 -1.17
CA ALA A 81 -7.15 -14.87 -0.94
C ALA A 81 -6.71 -15.98 0.02
N GLY A 82 -7.50 -16.21 1.04
CA GLY A 82 -7.20 -17.18 2.09
C GLY A 82 -6.21 -16.71 3.16
N LYS A 83 -5.75 -15.45 3.10
CA LYS A 83 -4.99 -14.82 4.18
C LYS A 83 -5.91 -13.89 4.96
N ASP A 84 -6.04 -14.16 6.24
CA ASP A 84 -6.78 -13.28 7.15
C ASP A 84 -5.89 -12.07 7.48
N ILE A 85 -6.05 -11.00 6.70
CA ILE A 85 -5.31 -9.75 6.88
C ILE A 85 -6.26 -8.74 7.51
N SER A 86 -6.13 -8.56 8.80
CA SER A 86 -6.82 -7.50 9.52
C SER A 86 -6.16 -6.14 9.25
N ILE A 87 -6.94 -5.16 8.84
CA ILE A 87 -6.46 -3.80 8.58
C ILE A 87 -7.09 -2.87 9.60
N PHE A 88 -6.28 -2.04 10.25
CA PHE A 88 -6.78 -1.01 11.15
C PHE A 88 -7.65 -0.02 10.39
N GLN A 89 -8.92 0.04 10.75
CA GLN A 89 -9.88 0.96 10.13
C GLN A 89 -9.74 2.39 10.66
N ASN A 90 -9.38 2.52 11.93
CA ASN A 90 -9.19 3.80 12.58
C ASN A 90 -7.70 4.12 12.68
N ARG A 91 -7.27 5.13 11.95
CA ARG A 91 -5.93 5.69 12.12
C ARG A 91 -5.97 6.71 13.25
N PRO A 92 -5.19 6.53 14.32
CA PRO A 92 -5.04 7.59 15.31
C PRO A 92 -4.42 8.82 14.61
N TYR A 93 -5.04 9.96 14.82
CA TYR A 93 -4.46 11.23 14.40
C TYR A 93 -3.46 11.66 15.46
N PHE A 94 -2.20 11.68 15.06
CA PHE A 94 -1.14 12.24 15.90
C PHE A 94 -0.84 13.67 15.47
N THR A 95 -0.76 14.56 16.42
CA THR A 95 -0.19 15.89 16.22
C THR A 95 1.30 15.77 15.89
N LYS A 96 1.89 16.82 15.32
CA LYS A 96 3.33 16.84 15.05
C LYS A 96 4.13 16.53 16.31
N LYS A 97 3.79 17.16 17.42
CA LYS A 97 4.46 16.97 18.71
C LYS A 97 4.40 15.51 19.18
N GLU A 98 3.25 14.85 19.06
CA GLU A 98 3.13 13.44 19.42
C GLU A 98 3.94 12.53 18.51
N LYS A 99 4.00 12.82 17.22
CA LYS A 99 4.86 12.09 16.27
C LYS A 99 6.34 12.24 16.63
N ASP A 100 6.78 13.45 16.94
CA ASP A 100 8.16 13.73 17.32
C ASP A 100 8.55 12.96 18.60
N VAL A 101 7.66 12.91 19.59
CA VAL A 101 7.86 12.14 20.82
C VAL A 101 7.96 10.65 20.54
N LEU A 102 7.07 10.10 19.70
CA LEU A 102 7.10 8.69 19.33
C LEU A 102 8.37 8.31 18.58
N LEU A 103 8.80 9.16 17.64
CA LEU A 103 10.04 8.95 16.90
C LEU A 103 11.27 8.99 17.80
N ASP A 104 11.32 9.93 18.75
CA ASP A 104 12.42 10.04 19.71
C ASP A 104 12.49 8.78 20.60
N ARG A 105 11.35 8.29 21.10
CA ARG A 105 11.29 7.02 21.83
C ARG A 105 11.74 5.85 20.99
N TRP A 106 11.26 5.74 19.76
CA TRP A 106 11.65 4.67 18.85
C TRP A 106 13.17 4.64 18.65
N VAL A 107 13.76 5.82 18.39
CA VAL A 107 15.21 5.94 18.20
C VAL A 107 15.96 5.48 19.44
N LYS A 108 15.56 5.91 20.63
CA LYS A 108 16.25 5.63 21.89
C LYS A 108 16.04 4.19 22.40
N GLU A 109 14.81 3.69 22.32
CA GLU A 109 14.43 2.44 22.97
C GLU A 109 14.52 1.22 22.05
N VAL A 110 14.49 1.42 20.73
CA VAL A 110 14.45 0.32 19.75
C VAL A 110 15.65 0.32 18.82
N ARG A 111 15.92 1.46 18.18
CA ARG A 111 16.94 1.54 17.13
C ARG A 111 18.36 1.54 17.67
N PHE A 112 18.59 2.19 18.77
CA PHE A 112 19.90 2.31 19.43
C PHE A 112 19.92 1.65 20.81
N TYR A 113 19.09 0.62 20.99
CA TYR A 113 19.19 -0.21 22.18
C TYR A 113 20.51 -0.99 22.09
N GLU A 114 21.53 -0.51 22.76
CA GLU A 114 22.76 -1.26 22.98
C GLU A 114 22.45 -2.34 24.03
N SER A 115 22.53 -3.59 23.60
CA SER A 115 22.43 -4.76 24.46
C SER A 115 23.68 -4.95 25.30
#